data_451f09ca60587121bb07536d032ccae1
#
_entry.id   451f09ca60587121bb07536d032ccae1
#
_cell.length_a   1.000
_cell.length_b   1.000
_cell.length_c   1.000
_cell.angle_alpha   90.00
_cell.angle_beta   90.00
_cell.angle_gamma   90.00
#
_symmetry.space_group_name_H-M   'P 1'
#
loop_
_entity.id
_entity.type
_entity.pdbx_description
1 polymer ?
#
loop_
_entity_poly.entity_id
_entity_poly.type
_entity_poly.pdbx_seq_one_letter_code
_entity_poly.pdbx_strand_id
1 'polypeptide(L)'
;MITRMRDLVPDIALRTTFITGHPGETAKDFGELYEFVEWAKFDNMGAFVYSAEDSTIAARMDDIPTRRTAERRREKLMELQQSIARERNEAKIGRTFDAIVTGVCAETEHLLEGRIIGQAPEIDGRLLINDGIDSLGEMPAFVRVEITDAHPYDLVGGIV
;
A
#
# COMPACT_ATOMS: atom_id res chain seq x y z
N MET A 1 7.95 -18.09 4.37
CA MET A 1 6.49 -17.83 4.44
C MET A 1 6.01 -17.03 3.25
N ILE A 2 6.46 -15.80 3.01
CA ILE A 2 6.04 -14.93 1.89
C ILE A 2 6.17 -15.61 0.53
N THR A 3 7.32 -16.21 0.21
CA THR A 3 7.53 -16.97 -1.04
C THR A 3 6.43 -18.00 -1.25
N ARG A 4 6.19 -18.85 -0.22
CA ARG A 4 5.17 -19.88 -0.31
C ARG A 4 3.74 -19.32 -0.49
N MET A 5 3.45 -18.15 0.07
CA MET A 5 2.14 -17.49 -0.13
C MET A 5 1.99 -17.07 -1.59
N ARG A 6 3.02 -16.50 -2.20
CA ARG A 6 3.03 -16.10 -3.61
C ARG A 6 3.01 -17.30 -4.57
N ASP A 7 3.68 -18.39 -4.21
CA ASP A 7 3.64 -19.63 -5.00
C ASP A 7 2.24 -20.24 -5.04
N LEU A 8 1.50 -20.16 -3.92
CA LEU A 8 0.15 -20.70 -3.82
C LEU A 8 -0.93 -19.76 -4.38
N VAL A 9 -0.71 -18.46 -4.27
CA VAL A 9 -1.64 -17.40 -4.71
C VAL A 9 -0.82 -16.32 -5.41
N PRO A 10 -0.56 -16.44 -6.73
CA PRO A 10 0.36 -15.55 -7.46
C PRO A 10 0.03 -14.06 -7.37
N ASP A 11 -1.26 -13.72 -7.37
CA ASP A 11 -1.75 -12.33 -7.29
C ASP A 11 -2.11 -11.89 -5.85
N ILE A 12 -1.59 -12.58 -4.82
CA ILE A 12 -1.85 -12.20 -3.42
C ILE A 12 -1.34 -10.79 -3.14
N ALA A 13 -2.22 -9.94 -2.62
CA ALA A 13 -1.83 -8.63 -2.10
C ALA A 13 -1.29 -8.79 -0.67
N LEU A 14 -0.03 -8.44 -0.46
CA LEU A 14 0.61 -8.49 0.85
C LEU A 14 0.69 -7.10 1.47
N ARG A 15 0.18 -7.00 2.68
CA ARG A 15 0.19 -5.78 3.49
C ARG A 15 0.96 -6.01 4.78
N THR A 16 1.68 -4.97 5.23
CA THR A 16 2.35 -4.96 6.52
C THR A 16 2.42 -3.54 7.10
N THR A 17 2.79 -3.49 8.37
CA THR A 17 3.09 -2.24 9.08
C THR A 17 4.32 -2.45 9.95
N PHE A 18 5.23 -1.49 9.93
CA PHE A 18 6.43 -1.49 10.75
C PHE A 18 6.45 -0.30 11.71
N ILE A 19 7.14 -0.49 12.82
CA ILE A 19 7.43 0.59 13.78
C ILE A 19 8.94 0.80 13.78
N THR A 20 9.38 2.04 13.58
CA THR A 20 10.79 2.43 13.64
C THR A 20 11.10 3.11 14.97
N GLY A 21 12.31 2.94 15.47
CA GLY A 21 12.73 3.53 16.75
C GLY A 21 12.21 2.79 17.97
N HIS A 22 11.85 1.49 17.84
CA HIS A 22 11.55 0.65 18.98
C HIS A 22 12.76 0.59 19.94
N PRO A 23 12.56 0.55 21.27
CA PRO A 23 13.65 0.37 22.21
C PRO A 23 14.55 -0.81 21.84
N GLY A 24 15.86 -0.59 21.84
CA GLY A 24 16.87 -1.57 21.44
C GLY A 24 17.11 -1.68 19.92
N GLU A 25 16.36 -0.98 19.07
CA GLU A 25 16.58 -1.01 17.61
C GLU A 25 17.93 -0.38 17.24
N THR A 26 18.85 -1.18 16.76
CA THR A 26 20.17 -0.74 16.31
C THR A 26 20.16 -0.29 14.84
N ALA A 27 21.28 0.25 14.35
CA ALA A 27 21.46 0.54 12.92
C ALA A 27 21.49 -0.73 12.06
N LYS A 28 21.97 -1.85 12.64
CA LYS A 28 22.01 -3.16 11.99
C LYS A 28 20.59 -3.70 11.81
N ASP A 29 19.77 -3.67 12.86
CA ASP A 29 18.40 -4.17 12.80
C ASP A 29 17.57 -3.38 11.77
N PHE A 30 17.76 -2.06 11.71
CA PHE A 30 17.14 -1.24 10.68
C PHE A 30 17.62 -1.60 9.26
N GLY A 31 18.92 -1.90 9.09
CA GLY A 31 19.48 -2.36 7.82
C GLY A 31 18.82 -3.68 7.36
N GLU A 32 18.72 -4.66 8.26
CA GLU A 32 18.06 -5.93 7.98
C GLU A 32 16.58 -5.76 7.63
N LEU A 33 15.88 -4.86 8.33
CA LEU A 33 14.49 -4.51 8.01
C LEU A 33 14.37 -3.89 6.60
N TYR A 34 15.27 -2.98 6.25
CA TYR A 34 15.27 -2.33 4.94
C TYR A 34 15.45 -3.35 3.81
N GLU A 35 16.47 -4.22 3.92
CA GLU A 35 16.72 -5.31 2.97
C GLU A 35 15.53 -6.30 2.89
N PHE A 36 14.90 -6.58 4.02
CA PHE A 36 13.71 -7.43 4.06
C PHE A 36 12.54 -6.80 3.30
N VAL A 37 12.28 -5.50 3.45
CA VAL A 37 11.21 -4.79 2.73
C VAL A 37 11.51 -4.77 1.23
N GLU A 38 12.76 -4.50 0.84
CA GLU A 38 13.21 -4.50 -0.56
C GLU A 38 13.00 -5.88 -1.21
N TRP A 39 13.36 -6.97 -0.50
CA TRP A 39 13.13 -8.33 -0.96
C TRP A 39 11.66 -8.71 -0.97
N ALA A 40 10.91 -8.36 0.08
CA ALA A 40 9.51 -8.77 0.25
C ALA A 40 8.59 -8.10 -0.76
N LYS A 41 8.89 -6.88 -1.20
CA LYS A 41 8.08 -6.11 -2.17
C LYS A 41 6.59 -6.14 -1.81
N PHE A 42 6.26 -5.60 -0.64
CA PHE A 42 4.87 -5.52 -0.19
C PHE A 42 4.05 -4.64 -1.15
N ASP A 43 2.80 -5.03 -1.39
CA ASP A 43 1.86 -4.23 -2.17
C ASP A 43 1.51 -2.94 -1.43
N ASN A 44 1.28 -3.06 -0.13
CA ASN A 44 1.00 -1.94 0.76
C ASN A 44 1.81 -2.06 2.04
N MET A 45 2.41 -0.96 2.49
CA MET A 45 3.16 -0.92 3.73
C MET A 45 2.98 0.45 4.41
N GLY A 46 2.71 0.42 5.71
CA GLY A 46 2.80 1.58 6.58
C GLY A 46 4.04 1.53 7.46
N ALA A 47 4.57 2.69 7.83
CA ALA A 47 5.62 2.78 8.84
C ALA A 47 5.30 3.91 9.83
N PHE A 48 5.42 3.62 11.12
CA PHE A 48 5.17 4.56 12.21
C PHE A 48 6.41 4.70 13.08
N VAL A 49 6.57 5.85 13.68
CA VAL A 49 7.58 6.06 14.73
C VAL A 49 7.04 5.47 16.03
N TYR A 50 7.90 4.78 16.77
CA TYR A 50 7.56 4.27 18.10
C TYR A 50 7.04 5.38 19.00
N SER A 51 5.94 5.12 19.67
CA SER A 51 5.38 5.92 20.75
C SER A 51 5.26 5.04 21.99
N ALA A 52 5.76 5.52 23.11
CA ALA A 52 5.67 4.74 24.36
C ALA A 52 4.23 4.75 24.87
N GLU A 53 3.69 3.55 25.08
CA GLU A 53 2.39 3.36 25.70
C GLU A 53 2.59 2.90 27.14
N ASP A 54 2.05 3.64 28.09
CA ASP A 54 2.08 3.30 29.51
C ASP A 54 1.57 1.87 29.72
N SER A 55 2.17 1.11 30.60
CA SER A 55 1.89 -0.31 30.86
C SER A 55 2.50 -1.34 29.92
N THR A 56 3.13 -0.95 28.82
CA THR A 56 3.85 -1.91 27.93
C THR A 56 5.23 -2.25 28.47
N ILE A 57 5.76 -3.41 28.07
CA ILE A 57 7.14 -3.79 28.37
C ILE A 57 8.10 -2.82 27.65
N ALA A 58 7.80 -2.46 26.42
CA ALA A 58 8.61 -1.56 25.61
C ALA A 58 8.79 -0.17 26.25
N ALA A 59 7.78 0.36 26.95
CA ALA A 59 7.89 1.63 27.67
C ALA A 59 8.87 1.63 28.85
N ARG A 60 9.28 0.43 29.31
CA ARG A 60 10.21 0.22 30.43
C ARG A 60 11.63 -0.19 29.96
N MET A 61 11.81 -0.31 28.67
CA MET A 61 13.11 -0.64 28.08
C MET A 61 13.97 0.61 27.97
N ASP A 62 15.27 0.42 28.13
CA ASP A 62 16.29 1.42 27.84
C ASP A 62 16.68 1.40 26.35
N ASP A 63 17.66 2.21 25.96
CA ASP A 63 18.22 2.27 24.60
C ASP A 63 17.19 2.65 23.52
N ILE A 64 16.32 3.61 23.81
CA ILE A 64 15.37 4.15 22.83
C ILE A 64 16.12 5.05 21.83
N PRO A 65 16.08 4.73 20.53
CA PRO A 65 16.62 5.61 19.50
C PRO A 65 16.02 7.03 19.58
N THR A 66 16.83 8.03 19.25
CA THR A 66 16.29 9.40 19.25
C THR A 66 15.13 9.51 18.27
N ARG A 67 14.16 10.38 18.56
CA ARG A 67 13.03 10.65 17.69
C ARG A 67 13.47 10.99 16.27
N ARG A 68 14.50 11.81 16.12
CA ARG A 68 15.10 12.15 14.81
C ARG A 68 15.61 10.91 14.07
N THR A 69 16.20 9.95 14.77
CA THR A 69 16.66 8.69 14.17
C THR A 69 15.48 7.85 13.69
N ALA A 70 14.45 7.71 14.51
CA ALA A 70 13.24 6.97 14.19
C ALA A 70 12.48 7.58 13.00
N GLU A 71 12.30 8.91 12.98
CA GLU A 71 11.69 9.63 11.87
C GLU A 71 12.45 9.41 10.54
N ARG A 72 13.78 9.56 10.56
CA ARG A 72 14.62 9.31 9.38
C ARG A 72 14.54 7.86 8.89
N ARG A 73 14.45 6.89 9.80
CA ARG A 73 14.26 5.48 9.44
C ARG A 73 12.90 5.25 8.79
N ARG A 74 11.85 5.82 9.37
CA ARG A 74 10.51 5.79 8.79
C ARG A 74 10.47 6.38 7.39
N GLU A 75 11.05 7.57 7.20
CA GLU A 75 11.12 8.24 5.90
C GLU A 75 11.79 7.35 4.84
N LYS A 76 12.94 6.77 5.16
CA LYS A 76 13.65 5.85 4.26
C LYS A 76 12.82 4.62 3.88
N LEU A 77 12.09 4.02 4.83
CA LEU A 77 11.19 2.90 4.52
C LEU A 77 10.04 3.33 3.63
N MET A 78 9.47 4.51 3.86
CA MET A 78 8.37 5.02 3.04
C MET A 78 8.82 5.41 1.63
N GLU A 79 10.02 5.95 1.45
CA GLU A 79 10.64 6.20 0.14
C GLU A 79 10.86 4.89 -0.64
N LEU A 80 11.39 3.85 0.03
CA LEU A 80 11.54 2.52 -0.56
C LEU A 80 10.19 1.95 -0.97
N GLN A 81 9.20 1.98 -0.07
CA GLN A 81 7.86 1.47 -0.35
C GLN A 81 7.18 2.21 -1.49
N GLN A 82 7.38 3.52 -1.62
CA GLN A 82 6.82 4.29 -2.73
C GLN A 82 7.36 3.79 -4.09
N SER A 83 8.67 3.47 -4.16
CA SER A 83 9.26 2.91 -5.38
C SER A 83 8.73 1.51 -5.68
N ILE A 84 8.59 0.67 -4.65
CA ILE A 84 8.03 -0.68 -4.76
C ILE A 84 6.57 -0.63 -5.21
N ALA A 85 5.77 0.23 -4.59
CA ALA A 85 4.36 0.39 -4.92
C ALA A 85 4.18 0.84 -6.38
N ARG A 86 5.01 1.78 -6.85
CA ARG A 86 5.04 2.21 -8.26
C ARG A 86 5.34 1.03 -9.18
N GLU A 87 6.42 0.28 -8.96
CA GLU A 87 6.80 -0.88 -9.77
C GLU A 87 5.65 -1.91 -9.83
N ARG A 88 5.03 -2.19 -8.69
CA ARG A 88 3.92 -3.16 -8.62
C ARG A 88 2.64 -2.67 -9.29
N ASN A 89 2.36 -1.38 -9.23
CA ASN A 89 1.20 -0.79 -9.89
C ASN A 89 1.42 -0.69 -11.41
N GLU A 90 2.61 -0.28 -11.86
CA GLU A 90 2.96 -0.26 -13.29
C GLU A 90 2.85 -1.67 -13.93
N ALA A 91 3.19 -2.73 -13.18
CA ALA A 91 3.02 -4.12 -13.64
C ALA A 91 1.55 -4.55 -13.84
N LYS A 92 0.58 -3.75 -13.41
CA LYS A 92 -0.86 -3.99 -13.63
C LYS A 92 -1.36 -3.36 -14.93
N ILE A 93 -0.63 -2.43 -15.54
CA ILE A 93 -1.03 -1.76 -16.80
C ILE A 93 -1.26 -2.80 -17.90
N GLY A 94 -2.36 -2.65 -18.63
CA GLY A 94 -2.83 -3.58 -19.66
C GLY A 94 -3.49 -4.85 -19.14
N ARG A 95 -3.61 -5.03 -17.80
CA ARG A 95 -4.32 -6.16 -17.22
C ARG A 95 -5.74 -5.75 -16.83
N THR A 96 -6.65 -6.71 -16.90
CA THR A 96 -8.06 -6.54 -16.48
C THR A 96 -8.28 -7.12 -15.09
N PHE A 97 -9.00 -6.39 -14.26
CA PHE A 97 -9.34 -6.77 -12.88
C PHE A 97 -10.84 -6.65 -12.62
N ASP A 98 -11.35 -7.47 -11.73
CA ASP A 98 -12.64 -7.24 -11.12
C ASP A 98 -12.51 -6.09 -10.13
N ALA A 99 -13.42 -5.12 -10.23
CA ALA A 99 -13.43 -3.92 -9.42
C ALA A 99 -14.82 -3.64 -8.86
N ILE A 100 -14.88 -2.93 -7.75
CA ILE A 100 -16.10 -2.32 -7.25
C ILE A 100 -16.00 -0.79 -7.44
N VAL A 101 -16.94 -0.23 -8.16
CA VAL A 101 -17.12 1.22 -8.26
C VAL A 101 -17.95 1.67 -7.07
N THR A 102 -17.47 2.62 -6.31
CA THR A 102 -18.11 3.07 -5.07
C THR A 102 -18.86 4.39 -5.22
N GLY A 103 -18.50 5.20 -6.19
CA GLY A 103 -19.14 6.48 -6.43
C GLY A 103 -18.38 7.38 -7.40
N VAL A 104 -18.79 8.61 -7.46
CA VAL A 104 -18.12 9.69 -8.20
C VAL A 104 -16.90 10.14 -7.37
N CYS A 105 -15.78 10.40 -8.03
CA CYS A 105 -14.57 10.89 -7.38
C CYS A 105 -14.84 12.25 -6.71
N ALA A 106 -14.41 12.40 -5.45
CA ALA A 106 -14.64 13.64 -4.69
C ALA A 106 -13.93 14.88 -5.28
N GLU A 107 -12.87 14.67 -6.07
CA GLU A 107 -12.08 15.75 -6.66
C GLU A 107 -12.61 16.22 -8.01
N THR A 108 -13.38 15.37 -8.72
CA THR A 108 -13.96 15.69 -10.02
C THR A 108 -15.13 14.78 -10.37
N GLU A 109 -16.19 15.37 -10.93
CA GLU A 109 -17.37 14.63 -11.41
C GLU A 109 -17.13 13.82 -12.70
N HIS A 110 -15.97 14.02 -13.36
CA HIS A 110 -15.62 13.34 -14.61
C HIS A 110 -14.95 11.96 -14.39
N LEU A 111 -14.68 11.58 -13.15
CA LEU A 111 -14.08 10.30 -12.81
C LEU A 111 -14.96 9.56 -11.80
N LEU A 112 -15.00 8.24 -11.95
CA LEU A 112 -15.54 7.40 -10.89
C LEU A 112 -14.40 6.88 -10.01
N GLU A 113 -14.74 6.61 -8.78
CA GLU A 113 -13.84 6.04 -7.79
C GLU A 113 -14.25 4.61 -7.45
N GLY A 114 -13.26 3.76 -7.32
CA GLY A 114 -13.46 2.36 -6.98
C GLY A 114 -12.19 1.74 -6.40
N ARG A 115 -12.20 0.41 -6.34
CA ARG A 115 -11.04 -0.38 -5.96
C ARG A 115 -11.05 -1.75 -6.62
N ILE A 116 -9.87 -2.28 -6.89
CA ILE A 116 -9.68 -3.68 -7.26
C ILE A 116 -9.54 -4.55 -6.00
N ILE A 117 -9.62 -5.88 -6.20
CA ILE A 117 -9.32 -6.84 -5.13
C ILE A 117 -7.90 -6.63 -4.60
N GLY A 118 -7.73 -6.63 -3.29
CA GLY A 118 -6.43 -6.36 -2.64
C GLY A 118 -6.20 -4.91 -2.22
N GLN A 119 -7.06 -3.96 -2.62
CA GLN A 119 -7.07 -2.59 -2.10
C GLN A 119 -8.05 -2.47 -0.92
N ALA A 120 -7.56 -2.12 0.26
CA ALA A 120 -8.41 -1.90 1.43
C ALA A 120 -9.10 -0.52 1.35
N PRO A 121 -10.42 -0.46 1.65
CA PRO A 121 -11.15 0.80 1.66
C PRO A 121 -10.50 1.83 2.58
N GLU A 122 -10.45 3.08 2.17
CA GLU A 122 -10.02 4.25 2.97
C GLU A 122 -8.55 4.23 3.44
N ILE A 123 -7.81 3.15 3.17
CA ILE A 123 -6.43 2.99 3.64
C ILE A 123 -5.45 2.92 2.48
N ASP A 124 -5.80 2.19 1.42
CA ASP A 124 -4.96 2.06 0.22
C ASP A 124 -5.30 3.11 -0.83
N GLY A 125 -4.49 3.14 -1.90
CA GLY A 125 -4.80 3.93 -3.08
C GLY A 125 -6.09 3.50 -3.77
N ARG A 126 -6.60 4.35 -4.63
CA ARG A 126 -7.88 4.22 -5.34
C ARG A 126 -7.68 3.69 -6.75
N LEU A 127 -8.77 3.17 -7.31
CA LEU A 127 -8.94 3.04 -8.76
C LEU A 127 -9.77 4.22 -9.26
N LEU A 128 -9.18 5.02 -10.13
CA LEU A 128 -9.86 6.10 -10.84
C LEU A 128 -10.31 5.59 -12.22
N ILE A 129 -11.59 5.70 -12.52
CA ILE A 129 -12.16 5.20 -13.77
C ILE A 129 -12.52 6.40 -14.64
N ASN A 130 -11.92 6.46 -15.83
CA ASN A 130 -12.02 7.59 -16.76
C ASN A 130 -12.69 7.21 -18.10
N ASP A 131 -13.03 5.95 -18.32
CA ASP A 131 -13.67 5.47 -19.54
C ASP A 131 -14.70 4.38 -19.25
N GLY A 132 -15.68 4.21 -20.16
CA GLY A 132 -16.79 3.25 -20.02
C GLY A 132 -17.85 3.64 -18.97
N ILE A 133 -17.81 4.87 -18.46
CA ILE A 133 -18.67 5.37 -17.38
C ILE A 133 -20.16 5.34 -17.77
N ASP A 134 -20.48 5.66 -19.01
CA ASP A 134 -21.86 5.73 -19.52
C ASP A 134 -22.58 4.36 -19.50
N SER A 135 -21.82 3.28 -19.41
CA SER A 135 -22.36 1.91 -19.31
C SER A 135 -22.82 1.55 -17.91
N LEU A 136 -22.48 2.35 -16.91
CA LEU A 136 -22.74 2.07 -15.50
C LEU A 136 -24.13 2.55 -15.10
N GLY A 137 -24.89 1.67 -14.43
CA GLY A 137 -26.18 1.99 -13.81
C GLY A 137 -26.03 2.58 -12.41
N GLU A 138 -26.74 2.00 -11.45
CA GLU A 138 -26.68 2.42 -10.04
C GLU A 138 -25.34 1.99 -9.39
N MET A 139 -24.83 2.80 -8.48
CA MET A 139 -23.64 2.53 -7.68
C MET A 139 -24.02 2.21 -6.22
N PRO A 140 -23.27 1.33 -5.50
CA PRO A 140 -22.04 0.66 -5.96
C PRO A 140 -22.30 -0.47 -6.96
N ALA A 141 -21.35 -0.69 -7.88
CA ALA A 141 -21.44 -1.72 -8.91
C ALA A 141 -20.14 -2.51 -9.07
N PHE A 142 -20.27 -3.81 -9.37
CA PHE A 142 -19.13 -4.63 -9.77
C PHE A 142 -18.95 -4.55 -11.28
N VAL A 143 -17.71 -4.32 -11.70
CA VAL A 143 -17.32 -4.15 -13.10
C VAL A 143 -15.99 -4.83 -13.37
N ARG A 144 -15.67 -4.99 -14.65
CA ARG A 144 -14.31 -5.33 -15.07
C ARG A 144 -13.63 -4.07 -15.61
N VAL A 145 -12.38 -3.85 -15.16
CA VAL A 145 -11.63 -2.65 -15.51
C VAL A 145 -10.27 -3.03 -16.05
N GLU A 146 -9.90 -2.53 -17.22
CA GLU A 146 -8.54 -2.58 -17.71
C GLU A 146 -7.75 -1.40 -17.15
N ILE A 147 -6.58 -1.69 -16.55
CA ILE A 147 -5.70 -0.65 -16.01
C ILE A 147 -4.93 -0.01 -17.17
N THR A 148 -5.07 1.29 -17.34
CA THR A 148 -4.45 2.07 -18.43
C THR A 148 -3.27 2.91 -17.96
N ASP A 149 -3.24 3.28 -16.67
CA ASP A 149 -2.15 4.05 -16.06
C ASP A 149 -2.02 3.73 -14.58
N ALA A 150 -0.86 4.04 -14.00
CA ALA A 150 -0.56 3.74 -12.61
C ALA A 150 0.33 4.80 -11.95
N HIS A 151 -0.05 5.18 -10.75
CA HIS A 151 0.71 6.04 -9.86
C HIS A 151 1.23 5.23 -8.65
N PRO A 152 2.11 5.79 -7.80
CA PRO A 152 2.62 5.05 -6.64
C PRO A 152 1.51 4.47 -5.75
N TYR A 153 0.37 5.14 -5.65
CA TYR A 153 -0.73 4.70 -4.81
C TYR A 153 -2.01 4.42 -5.59
N ASP A 154 -2.32 5.20 -6.63
CA ASP A 154 -3.57 5.11 -7.36
C ASP A 154 -3.38 4.39 -8.70
N LEU A 155 -4.44 3.75 -9.17
CA LEU A 155 -4.56 3.15 -10.49
C LEU A 155 -5.55 3.96 -11.31
N VAL A 156 -5.37 3.95 -12.63
CA VAL A 156 -6.32 4.53 -13.58
C VAL A 156 -6.75 3.44 -14.55
N GLY A 157 -8.03 3.41 -14.93
CA GLY A 157 -8.53 2.41 -15.85
C GLY A 157 -9.87 2.75 -16.50
N GLY A 158 -10.27 1.91 -17.45
CA GLY A 158 -11.57 1.97 -18.14
C GLY A 158 -12.38 0.70 -17.94
N ILE A 159 -13.70 0.83 -17.91
CA ILE A 159 -14.64 -0.32 -17.84
C ILE A 159 -14.62 -1.04 -19.20
N VAL A 160 -14.53 -2.40 -19.16
CA VAL A 160 -14.46 -3.27 -20.35
C VAL A 160 -15.53 -4.35 -20.32
#